data_5e92eb45676da3e091d81912f603a812
#
_entry.id   5e92eb45676da3e091d81912f603a812
#
_cell.length_a   1.000
_cell.length_b   1.000
_cell.length_c   1.000
_cell.angle_alpha   90.00
_cell.angle_beta   90.00
_cell.angle_gamma   90.00
#
_symmetry.space_group_name_H-M   'P 1'
#
loop_
_entity.id
_entity.type
_entity.pdbx_description
1 polymer ?
#
loop_
_entity_poly.entity_id
_entity_poly.type
_entity_poly.pdbx_seq_one_letter_code
_entity_poly.pdbx_strand_id
1 'polypeptide(L)'
;MLMPTIPADRPVLGQDLPLLAARLNRTPAACCALLGISPSSWSVWKKRGDQPIPSPTVALAIRLYDCFPELAPREPTPEELLALVNQVTGQAVPQTRLAALLGRERTSGYRWTQRGRPSLPVSRLIGAVQRLLLTRFTAGLHEYEQMVALEAAARGIADLFQEGSWVAEKD
;
A
#
# COMPACT_ATOMS: atom_id res chain seq x y z
N MET A 1 -18.30 -14.63 7.67
CA MET A 1 -17.47 -14.17 8.81
C MET A 1 -16.43 -15.24 9.10
N LEU A 2 -15.16 -14.92 8.95
CA LEU A 2 -14.08 -15.87 9.26
C LEU A 2 -13.98 -16.03 10.78
N MET A 3 -13.79 -17.26 11.26
CA MET A 3 -13.62 -17.50 12.70
C MET A 3 -12.38 -16.76 13.22
N PRO A 4 -12.48 -16.10 14.39
CA PRO A 4 -11.32 -15.48 15.05
C PRO A 4 -10.22 -16.52 15.33
N THR A 5 -8.97 -16.13 15.21
CA THR A 5 -7.83 -17.00 15.54
C THR A 5 -7.37 -16.82 16.98
N ILE A 6 -7.68 -15.66 17.59
CA ILE A 6 -7.33 -15.35 18.97
C ILE A 6 -8.49 -15.74 19.89
N PRO A 7 -8.30 -16.62 20.89
CA PRO A 7 -9.34 -17.02 21.80
C PRO A 7 -10.00 -15.85 22.53
N ALA A 8 -11.33 -15.90 22.67
CA ALA A 8 -12.12 -14.82 23.29
C ALA A 8 -12.08 -14.85 24.83
N ASP A 9 -11.79 -16.00 25.41
CA ASP A 9 -11.82 -16.30 26.85
C ASP A 9 -10.56 -15.87 27.63
N ARG A 10 -9.58 -15.31 26.95
CA ARG A 10 -8.34 -14.81 27.55
C ARG A 10 -7.91 -13.48 26.93
N PRO A 11 -7.06 -12.67 27.60
CA PRO A 11 -6.52 -11.45 26.98
C PRO A 11 -5.68 -11.77 25.74
N VAL A 12 -5.47 -10.77 24.89
CA VAL A 12 -4.51 -10.87 23.77
C VAL A 12 -3.10 -10.92 24.34
N LEU A 13 -2.35 -11.95 23.94
CA LEU A 13 -0.99 -12.21 24.43
C LEU A 13 0.07 -11.85 23.39
N GLY A 14 1.32 -11.75 23.80
CA GLY A 14 2.45 -11.50 22.90
C GLY A 14 2.59 -12.56 21.80
N GLN A 15 2.27 -13.82 22.09
CA GLN A 15 2.27 -14.93 21.11
C GLN A 15 1.18 -14.79 20.02
N ASP A 16 0.18 -13.95 20.20
CA ASP A 16 -0.87 -13.74 19.21
C ASP A 16 -0.44 -12.77 18.08
N LEU A 17 0.64 -12.00 18.29
CA LEU A 17 1.15 -11.07 17.28
C LEU A 17 1.54 -11.74 15.94
N PRO A 18 2.29 -12.87 15.94
CA PRO A 18 2.55 -13.61 14.71
C PRO A 18 1.28 -14.16 14.05
N LEU A 19 0.28 -14.57 14.84
CA LEU A 19 -1.00 -15.05 14.32
C LEU A 19 -1.74 -13.94 13.58
N LEU A 20 -1.80 -12.74 14.16
CA LEU A 20 -2.36 -11.56 13.48
C LEU A 20 -1.62 -11.26 12.18
N ALA A 21 -0.28 -11.29 12.18
CA ALA A 21 0.52 -11.03 10.99
C ALA A 21 0.21 -12.03 9.86
N ALA A 22 0.12 -13.31 10.21
CA ALA A 22 -0.27 -14.38 9.29
C ALA A 22 -1.71 -14.18 8.78
N ARG A 23 -2.65 -13.88 9.68
CA ARG A 23 -4.07 -13.62 9.38
C ARG A 23 -4.25 -12.51 8.36
N LEU A 24 -3.51 -11.41 8.53
CA LEU A 24 -3.55 -10.24 7.66
C LEU A 24 -2.64 -10.37 6.43
N ASN A 25 -1.88 -11.46 6.32
CA ASN A 25 -0.85 -11.65 5.30
C ASN A 25 0.10 -10.44 5.22
N ARG A 26 0.58 -9.98 6.39
CA ARG A 26 1.46 -8.81 6.52
C ARG A 26 2.76 -9.16 7.21
N THR A 27 3.79 -8.36 6.93
CA THR A 27 5.04 -8.43 7.69
C THR A 27 4.88 -7.84 9.09
N PRO A 28 5.71 -8.21 10.07
CA PRO A 28 5.73 -7.59 11.39
C PRO A 28 5.85 -6.06 11.33
N ALA A 29 6.68 -5.52 10.44
CA ALA A 29 6.82 -4.07 10.25
C ALA A 29 5.51 -3.41 9.78
N ALA A 30 4.79 -4.05 8.86
CA ALA A 30 3.49 -3.56 8.39
C ALA A 30 2.42 -3.65 9.49
N CYS A 31 2.47 -4.67 10.35
CA CYS A 31 1.60 -4.76 11.53
C CYS A 31 1.94 -3.69 12.57
N CYS A 32 3.21 -3.39 12.80
CA CYS A 32 3.61 -2.28 13.68
C CYS A 32 3.03 -0.94 13.20
N ALA A 33 3.16 -0.66 11.89
CA ALA A 33 2.59 0.55 11.30
C ALA A 33 1.05 0.58 11.42
N LEU A 34 0.39 -0.56 11.22
CA LEU A 34 -1.07 -0.69 11.35
C LEU A 34 -1.54 -0.41 12.78
N LEU A 35 -0.82 -0.94 13.78
CA LEU A 35 -1.18 -0.84 15.19
C LEU A 35 -0.64 0.44 15.85
N GLY A 36 0.15 1.24 15.15
CA GLY A 36 0.77 2.45 15.68
C GLY A 36 1.83 2.17 16.78
N ILE A 37 2.52 1.02 16.70
CA ILE A 37 3.55 0.63 17.67
C ILE A 37 4.94 0.57 17.05
N SER A 38 5.98 0.69 17.87
CA SER A 38 7.36 0.56 17.40
C SER A 38 7.74 -0.91 17.14
N PRO A 39 8.69 -1.18 16.22
CA PRO A 39 9.26 -2.53 16.04
C PRO A 39 9.88 -3.10 17.32
N SER A 40 10.42 -2.24 18.20
CA SER A 40 10.94 -2.66 19.50
C SER A 40 9.84 -3.15 20.43
N SER A 41 8.69 -2.45 20.49
CA SER A 41 7.52 -2.90 21.26
C SER A 41 7.03 -4.25 20.77
N TRP A 42 6.90 -4.43 19.46
CA TRP A 42 6.53 -5.71 18.86
C TRP A 42 7.47 -6.85 19.30
N SER A 43 8.79 -6.61 19.19
CA SER A 43 9.79 -7.61 19.55
C SER A 43 9.76 -7.96 21.03
N VAL A 44 9.62 -6.97 21.92
CA VAL A 44 9.54 -7.18 23.37
C VAL A 44 8.27 -7.96 23.74
N TRP A 45 7.12 -7.57 23.20
CA TRP A 45 5.86 -8.24 23.50
C TRP A 45 5.84 -9.68 22.96
N LYS A 46 6.33 -9.89 21.73
CA LYS A 46 6.48 -11.23 21.16
C LYS A 46 7.37 -12.15 22.03
N LYS A 47 8.48 -11.63 22.58
CA LYS A 47 9.35 -12.39 23.49
C LYS A 47 8.67 -12.77 24.81
N ARG A 48 7.73 -11.95 25.28
CA ARG A 48 6.90 -12.20 26.45
C ARG A 48 5.62 -12.96 26.09
N GLY A 49 5.75 -14.00 25.27
CA GLY A 49 4.67 -14.66 24.55
C GLY A 49 3.41 -14.99 25.36
N ASP A 50 3.56 -15.38 26.61
CA ASP A 50 2.49 -15.74 27.55
C ASP A 50 1.89 -14.56 28.33
N GLN A 51 2.44 -13.36 28.15
CA GLN A 51 1.96 -12.18 28.87
C GLN A 51 0.96 -11.37 28.03
N PRO A 52 -0.04 -10.76 28.67
CA PRO A 52 -0.96 -9.84 28.00
C PRO A 52 -0.24 -8.65 27.34
N ILE A 53 -0.74 -8.22 26.21
CA ILE A 53 -0.33 -6.95 25.57
C ILE A 53 -0.57 -5.81 26.55
N PRO A 54 0.45 -4.98 26.86
CA PRO A 54 0.33 -3.96 27.91
C PRO A 54 -0.68 -2.87 27.59
N SER A 55 -0.94 -2.57 26.30
CA SER A 55 -1.89 -1.55 25.87
C SER A 55 -3.26 -2.15 25.54
N PRO A 56 -4.29 -1.84 26.30
CA PRO A 56 -5.66 -2.29 25.99
C PRO A 56 -6.15 -1.80 24.62
N THR A 57 -5.78 -0.58 24.21
CA THR A 57 -6.12 -0.03 22.90
C THR A 57 -5.55 -0.88 21.76
N VAL A 58 -4.29 -1.27 21.86
CA VAL A 58 -3.65 -2.15 20.87
C VAL A 58 -4.29 -3.55 20.89
N ALA A 59 -4.55 -4.10 22.06
CA ALA A 59 -5.22 -5.40 22.19
C ALA A 59 -6.61 -5.39 21.53
N LEU A 60 -7.38 -4.32 21.71
CA LEU A 60 -8.69 -4.15 21.05
C LEU A 60 -8.56 -4.04 19.52
N ALA A 61 -7.57 -3.28 19.02
CA ALA A 61 -7.29 -3.21 17.58
C ALA A 61 -6.90 -4.58 17.01
N ILE A 62 -6.07 -5.35 17.72
CA ILE A 62 -5.70 -6.71 17.34
C ILE A 62 -6.94 -7.60 17.23
N ARG A 63 -7.83 -7.58 18.23
CA ARG A 63 -9.09 -8.34 18.16
C ARG A 63 -9.98 -7.92 17.01
N LEU A 64 -10.10 -6.60 16.79
CA LEU A 64 -10.92 -6.07 15.70
C LEU A 64 -10.42 -6.61 14.35
N TYR A 65 -9.12 -6.54 14.09
CA TYR A 65 -8.54 -7.01 12.83
C TYR A 65 -8.48 -8.54 12.72
N ASP A 66 -8.43 -9.27 13.83
CA ASP A 66 -8.57 -10.71 13.81
C ASP A 66 -10.00 -11.15 13.45
N CYS A 67 -11.00 -10.49 14.02
CA CYS A 67 -12.41 -10.77 13.71
C CYS A 67 -12.81 -10.28 12.30
N PHE A 68 -12.28 -9.14 11.88
CA PHE A 68 -12.63 -8.42 10.64
C PHE A 68 -11.38 -8.00 9.86
N PRO A 69 -10.66 -8.94 9.25
CA PRO A 69 -9.42 -8.66 8.52
C PRO A 69 -9.58 -7.62 7.40
N GLU A 70 -10.77 -7.54 6.82
CA GLU A 70 -11.14 -6.59 5.77
C GLU A 70 -11.11 -5.12 6.23
N LEU A 71 -11.22 -4.86 7.53
CA LEU A 71 -11.13 -3.50 8.08
C LEU A 71 -9.68 -3.02 8.19
N ALA A 72 -8.70 -3.91 8.09
CA ALA A 72 -7.30 -3.51 8.13
C ALA A 72 -6.95 -2.70 6.87
N PRO A 73 -6.60 -1.40 6.99
CA PRO A 73 -6.27 -0.57 5.85
C PRO A 73 -5.22 -1.23 4.99
N ARG A 74 -5.46 -1.34 3.70
CA ARG A 74 -4.51 -1.84 2.71
C ARG A 74 -4.26 -0.80 1.63
N GLU A 75 -3.07 -0.81 1.10
CA GLU A 75 -2.81 -0.03 -0.09
C GLU A 75 -3.49 -0.72 -1.29
N PRO A 76 -4.10 0.05 -2.19
CA PRO A 76 -4.68 -0.50 -3.41
C PRO A 76 -3.59 -1.12 -4.29
N THR A 77 -4.00 -2.06 -5.13
CA THR A 77 -3.09 -2.67 -6.10
C THR A 77 -2.91 -1.76 -7.34
N PRO A 78 -1.85 -1.97 -8.14
CA PRO A 78 -1.71 -1.28 -9.43
C PRO A 78 -2.91 -1.49 -10.35
N GLU A 79 -3.50 -2.68 -10.34
CA GLU A 79 -4.69 -3.01 -11.15
C GLU A 79 -5.92 -2.23 -10.69
N GLU A 80 -6.12 -2.09 -9.38
CA GLU A 80 -7.21 -1.29 -8.82
C GLU A 80 -7.03 0.19 -9.16
N LEU A 81 -5.80 0.72 -9.11
CA LEU A 81 -5.52 2.08 -9.54
C LEU A 81 -5.75 2.25 -11.05
N LEU A 82 -5.31 1.30 -11.88
CA LEU A 82 -5.53 1.33 -13.32
C LEU A 82 -7.02 1.33 -13.65
N ALA A 83 -7.81 0.49 -12.99
CA ALA A 83 -9.26 0.47 -13.16
C ALA A 83 -9.90 1.81 -12.80
N LEU A 84 -9.46 2.45 -11.72
CA LEU A 84 -9.94 3.77 -11.32
C LEU A 84 -9.52 4.86 -12.32
N VAL A 85 -8.29 4.84 -12.81
CA VAL A 85 -7.82 5.78 -13.85
C VAL A 85 -8.64 5.61 -15.12
N ASN A 86 -8.90 4.38 -15.57
CA ASN A 86 -9.77 4.09 -16.71
C ASN A 86 -11.19 4.62 -16.49
N GLN A 87 -11.74 4.45 -15.30
CA GLN A 87 -13.07 4.98 -14.96
C GLN A 87 -13.11 6.49 -15.01
N VAL A 88 -12.10 7.17 -14.45
CA VAL A 88 -12.00 8.62 -14.38
C VAL A 88 -11.79 9.25 -15.76
N THR A 89 -11.00 8.60 -16.63
CA THR A 89 -10.72 9.08 -18.00
C THR A 89 -11.79 8.68 -19.02
N GLY A 90 -12.59 7.66 -18.73
CA GLY A 90 -13.49 7.03 -19.69
C GLY A 90 -12.76 6.27 -20.80
N GLN A 91 -11.47 5.99 -20.65
CA GLN A 91 -10.62 5.34 -21.65
C GLN A 91 -9.74 4.27 -21.05
N ALA A 92 -9.38 3.27 -21.85
CA ALA A 92 -8.38 2.27 -21.46
C ALA A 92 -6.98 2.88 -21.48
N VAL A 93 -6.38 3.05 -20.31
CA VAL A 93 -5.02 3.56 -20.16
C VAL A 93 -4.02 2.41 -20.20
N PRO A 94 -2.94 2.49 -20.99
CA PRO A 94 -1.93 1.45 -21.04
C PRO A 94 -1.19 1.29 -19.70
N GLN A 95 -0.81 0.05 -19.37
CA GLN A 95 -0.02 -0.24 -18.17
C GLN A 95 1.33 0.49 -18.15
N THR A 96 1.90 0.76 -19.32
CA THR A 96 3.11 1.55 -19.48
C THR A 96 2.93 3.00 -19.01
N ARG A 97 1.76 3.61 -19.28
CA ARG A 97 1.43 4.94 -18.76
C ARG A 97 1.24 4.92 -17.25
N LEU A 98 0.59 3.88 -16.71
CA LEU A 98 0.49 3.72 -15.25
C LEU A 98 1.88 3.62 -14.59
N ALA A 99 2.81 2.86 -15.20
CA ALA A 99 4.18 2.76 -14.69
C ALA A 99 4.87 4.14 -14.67
N ALA A 100 4.74 4.92 -15.74
CA ALA A 100 5.28 6.28 -15.82
C ALA A 100 4.67 7.19 -14.74
N LEU A 101 3.34 7.15 -14.56
CA LEU A 101 2.65 7.90 -13.49
C LEU A 101 3.14 7.53 -12.08
N LEU A 102 3.64 6.32 -11.88
CA LEU A 102 4.15 5.84 -10.59
C LEU A 102 5.69 5.95 -10.45
N GLY A 103 6.33 6.73 -11.31
CA GLY A 103 7.78 6.96 -11.24
C GLY A 103 8.59 5.72 -11.60
N ARG A 104 8.09 4.85 -12.50
CA ARG A 104 8.73 3.58 -12.85
C ARG A 104 8.84 3.39 -14.35
N GLU A 105 9.81 2.55 -14.73
CA GLU A 105 10.03 2.16 -16.11
C GLU A 105 8.86 1.34 -16.68
N ARG A 106 8.65 1.41 -17.98
CA ARG A 106 7.57 0.73 -18.73
C ARG A 106 7.40 -0.75 -18.35
N THR A 107 8.50 -1.46 -18.17
CA THR A 107 8.51 -2.87 -17.81
C THR A 107 7.95 -3.17 -16.43
N SER A 108 7.91 -2.18 -15.55
CA SER A 108 7.33 -2.35 -14.19
C SER A 108 5.83 -2.58 -14.22
N GLY A 109 5.10 -1.95 -15.13
CA GLY A 109 3.66 -2.15 -15.30
C GLY A 109 3.32 -3.61 -15.58
N TYR A 110 4.05 -4.25 -16.47
CA TYR A 110 3.87 -5.68 -16.78
C TYR A 110 4.26 -6.61 -15.62
N ARG A 111 5.30 -6.29 -14.87
CA ARG A 111 5.73 -7.10 -13.72
C ARG A 111 4.68 -7.12 -12.62
N TRP A 112 3.99 -6.03 -12.38
CA TRP A 112 2.96 -5.95 -11.33
C TRP A 112 1.77 -6.85 -11.64
N THR A 113 1.36 -6.95 -12.89
CA THR A 113 0.24 -7.81 -13.32
C THR A 113 0.60 -9.30 -13.37
N GLN A 114 1.89 -9.64 -13.46
CA GLN A 114 2.29 -11.05 -13.61
C GLN A 114 2.66 -11.73 -12.28
N ARG A 115 3.38 -11.11 -11.36
CA ARG A 115 3.84 -11.74 -10.09
C ARG A 115 4.39 -10.78 -9.03
N GLY A 116 4.49 -9.50 -9.28
CA GLY A 116 5.26 -8.60 -8.42
C GLY A 116 4.39 -7.72 -7.56
N ARG A 117 4.51 -7.79 -6.25
CA ARG A 117 4.03 -6.71 -5.41
C ARG A 117 4.91 -5.48 -5.66
N PRO A 118 4.33 -4.29 -5.81
CA PRO A 118 5.11 -3.06 -5.90
C PRO A 118 5.92 -2.85 -4.62
N SER A 119 7.04 -2.12 -4.73
CA SER A 119 7.82 -1.73 -3.55
C SER A 119 6.98 -0.84 -2.63
N LEU A 120 7.34 -0.77 -1.36
CA LEU A 120 6.59 0.03 -0.38
C LEU A 120 6.39 1.50 -0.80
N PRO A 121 7.40 2.23 -1.33
CA PRO A 121 7.18 3.59 -1.83
C PRO A 121 6.14 3.66 -2.94
N VAL A 122 6.15 2.71 -3.88
CA VAL A 122 5.16 2.66 -4.97
C VAL A 122 3.77 2.37 -4.41
N SER A 123 3.64 1.41 -3.49
CA SER A 123 2.34 1.12 -2.85
C SER A 123 1.77 2.34 -2.12
N ARG A 124 2.60 3.10 -1.42
CA ARG A 124 2.20 4.33 -0.73
C ARG A 124 1.73 5.40 -1.72
N LEU A 125 2.45 5.55 -2.83
CA LEU A 125 2.09 6.48 -3.90
C LEU A 125 0.76 6.08 -4.55
N ILE A 126 0.55 4.79 -4.84
CA ILE A 126 -0.72 4.25 -5.34
C ILE A 126 -1.88 4.65 -4.42
N GLY A 127 -1.72 4.43 -3.10
CA GLY A 127 -2.74 4.80 -2.13
C GLY A 127 -3.02 6.31 -2.08
N ALA A 128 -1.99 7.14 -2.22
CA ALA A 128 -2.15 8.60 -2.25
C ALA A 128 -2.88 9.06 -3.53
N VAL A 129 -2.48 8.54 -4.69
CA VAL A 129 -3.11 8.86 -5.99
C VAL A 129 -4.56 8.38 -6.01
N GLN A 130 -4.85 7.16 -5.52
CA GLN A 130 -6.22 6.68 -5.43
C GLN A 130 -7.11 7.63 -4.61
N ARG A 131 -6.66 8.06 -3.44
CA ARG A 131 -7.42 9.03 -2.61
C ARG A 131 -7.65 10.35 -3.33
N LEU A 132 -6.65 10.85 -4.06
CA LEU A 132 -6.79 12.06 -4.87
C LEU A 132 -7.86 11.90 -5.94
N LEU A 133 -7.84 10.78 -6.69
CA LEU A 133 -8.82 10.49 -7.75
C LEU A 133 -10.22 10.28 -7.19
N LEU A 134 -10.38 9.60 -6.05
CA LEU A 134 -11.68 9.43 -5.41
C LEU A 134 -12.27 10.75 -4.88
N THR A 135 -11.42 11.73 -4.56
CA THR A 135 -11.85 13.02 -4.03
C THR A 135 -12.08 14.05 -5.13
N ARG A 136 -11.25 14.07 -6.18
CA ARG A 136 -11.22 15.13 -7.20
C ARG A 136 -11.47 14.62 -8.63
N PHE A 137 -11.64 13.31 -8.80
CA PHE A 137 -11.93 12.69 -10.10
C PHE A 137 -10.93 13.13 -11.20
N THR A 138 -11.45 13.56 -12.35
CA THR A 138 -10.66 13.98 -13.52
C THR A 138 -9.73 15.16 -13.20
N ALA A 139 -10.18 16.11 -12.38
CA ALA A 139 -9.34 17.24 -11.97
C ALA A 139 -8.12 16.77 -11.16
N GLY A 140 -8.31 15.80 -10.27
CA GLY A 140 -7.21 15.21 -9.50
C GLY A 140 -6.20 14.47 -10.37
N LEU A 141 -6.65 13.79 -11.41
CA LEU A 141 -5.74 13.14 -12.36
C LEU A 141 -4.91 14.19 -13.11
N HIS A 142 -5.54 15.23 -13.61
CA HIS A 142 -4.84 16.30 -14.32
C HIS A 142 -3.80 17.00 -13.44
N GLU A 143 -4.16 17.36 -12.21
CA GLU A 143 -3.22 17.92 -11.22
C GLU A 143 -2.05 17.01 -10.96
N TYR A 144 -2.31 15.70 -10.84
CA TYR A 144 -1.26 14.71 -10.62
C TYR A 144 -0.34 14.55 -11.83
N GLU A 145 -0.87 14.47 -13.03
CA GLU A 145 -0.11 14.43 -14.29
C GLU A 145 0.79 15.67 -14.45
N GLN A 146 0.32 16.85 -14.03
CA GLN A 146 1.16 18.06 -14.00
C GLN A 146 2.34 17.92 -13.02
N MET A 147 2.11 17.36 -11.80
CA MET A 147 3.20 17.09 -10.85
C MET A 147 4.22 16.11 -11.43
N VAL A 148 3.76 15.06 -12.10
CA VAL A 148 4.62 14.07 -12.76
C VAL A 148 5.45 14.71 -13.86
N ALA A 149 4.83 15.56 -14.69
CA ALA A 149 5.52 16.29 -15.77
C ALA A 149 6.57 17.27 -15.21
N LEU A 150 6.26 17.98 -14.13
CA LEU A 150 7.20 18.88 -13.46
C LEU A 150 8.42 18.13 -12.89
N GLU A 151 8.21 16.98 -12.25
CA GLU A 151 9.30 16.14 -11.75
C GLU A 151 10.15 15.57 -12.89
N ALA A 152 9.53 15.14 -13.98
CA ALA A 152 10.24 14.67 -15.18
C ALA A 152 11.10 15.79 -15.79
N ALA A 153 10.53 16.98 -15.98
CA ALA A 153 11.26 18.14 -16.52
C ALA A 153 12.44 18.54 -15.62
N ALA A 154 12.28 18.49 -14.29
CA ALA A 154 13.37 18.74 -13.34
C ALA A 154 14.51 17.71 -13.44
N ARG A 155 14.23 16.53 -14.01
CA ARG A 155 15.24 15.48 -14.29
C ARG A 155 15.78 15.53 -15.73
N GLY A 156 15.41 16.53 -16.51
CA GLY A 156 15.84 16.69 -17.90
C GLY A 156 15.05 15.84 -18.91
N ILE A 157 13.87 15.30 -18.51
CA ILE A 157 13.02 14.52 -19.40
C ILE A 157 11.95 15.47 -19.97
N ALA A 158 11.95 15.67 -21.29
CA ALA A 158 11.08 16.65 -21.95
C ALA A 158 9.62 16.19 -22.02
N ASP A 159 9.38 14.93 -22.37
CA ASP A 159 8.05 14.33 -22.43
C ASP A 159 8.08 12.87 -21.96
N LEU A 160 7.87 12.69 -20.66
CA LEU A 160 7.87 11.39 -20.03
C LEU A 160 6.86 10.41 -20.65
N PHE A 161 5.70 10.90 -21.08
CA PHE A 161 4.64 10.03 -21.58
C PHE A 161 4.90 9.56 -23.01
N GLN A 162 5.66 10.32 -23.80
CA GLN A 162 6.15 9.88 -25.10
C GLN A 162 7.43 9.03 -24.98
N GLU A 163 8.41 9.50 -24.24
CA GLU A 163 9.68 8.80 -24.01
C GLU A 163 9.48 7.50 -23.21
N GLY A 164 8.59 7.53 -22.21
CA GLY A 164 8.19 6.38 -21.40
C GLY A 164 9.30 5.86 -20.49
N SER A 165 10.33 6.66 -20.24
CA SER A 165 11.44 6.34 -19.35
C SER A 165 11.70 7.50 -18.38
N TRP A 166 12.01 7.15 -17.13
CA TRP A 166 12.44 8.09 -16.10
C TRP A 166 13.96 8.34 -16.11
N VAL A 167 14.65 7.78 -17.08
CA VAL A 167 16.07 8.01 -17.30
C VAL A 167 16.21 8.93 -18.50
N ALA A 168 16.79 10.13 -18.28
CA ALA A 168 17.13 11.03 -19.38
C ALA A 168 18.13 10.32 -20.33
N GLU A 169 17.90 10.41 -21.63
CA GLU A 169 18.90 9.98 -22.60
C GLU A 169 20.18 10.76 -22.32
N LYS A 170 21.29 10.05 -22.16
CA LYS A 170 22.61 10.66 -22.08
C LYS A 170 23.06 10.90 -23.51
N ASP A 171 23.16 12.16 -23.90
CA ASP A 171 23.88 12.58 -25.10
C ASP A 171 25.35 12.11 -25.10
#